data_3c717cb1c43cc7c2a86e7a3660c784c0
#
_entry.id   3c717cb1c43cc7c2a86e7a3660c784c0
#
_cell.length_a   1.000
_cell.length_b   1.000
_cell.length_c   1.000
_cell.angle_alpha   90.00
_cell.angle_beta   90.00
_cell.angle_gamma   90.00
#
_symmetry.space_group_name_H-M   'P 1'
#
loop_
_entity.id
_entity.type
_entity.pdbx_description
1 polymer ?
#
loop_
_entity_poly.entity_id
_entity_poly.type
_entity_poly.pdbx_seq_one_letter_code
_entity_poly.pdbx_strand_id
1 'polypeptide(L)' 'MARKNIRVNSISSGVIVTPINRNLPHISDPEQRKQTEALHLLGLGNPEDIANACIYLLSDASRWVTGSNLVVDGGYTTR' A
#
# COMPACT_ATOMS: atom_id res chain seq x y z
N MET A 1 7.55 21.15 -11.91
CA MET A 1 6.40 20.35 -12.35
C MET A 1 5.09 20.93 -11.84
N ALA A 2 5.01 21.32 -10.56
CA ALA A 2 3.78 21.91 -10.02
C ALA A 2 3.31 23.16 -10.75
N ARG A 3 4.23 23.94 -11.32
CA ARG A 3 3.90 25.16 -12.07
C ARG A 3 3.01 24.93 -13.29
N LYS A 4 2.97 23.68 -13.79
CA LYS A 4 2.16 23.30 -14.96
C LYS A 4 0.94 22.49 -14.56
N ASN A 5 0.53 22.58 -13.28
CA ASN A 5 -0.56 21.78 -12.71
C ASN A 5 -0.28 20.28 -12.78
N ILE A 6 1.00 19.91 -12.73
CA ILE A 6 1.43 18.51 -12.70
C ILE A 6 1.81 18.17 -11.27
N ARG A 7 1.19 17.13 -10.73
CA ARG A 7 1.50 16.61 -9.40
C ARG A 7 2.21 15.27 -9.51
N VAL A 8 3.18 15.03 -8.65
CA VAL A 8 3.93 13.77 -8.60
C VAL A 8 3.95 13.29 -7.16
N ASN A 9 3.40 12.12 -6.93
CA ASN A 9 3.37 11.47 -5.63
C ASN A 9 3.77 10.01 -5.78
N SER A 10 4.11 9.37 -4.68
CA SER A 10 4.46 7.95 -4.65
C SER A 10 3.66 7.23 -3.57
N ILE A 11 3.58 5.90 -3.71
CA ILE A 11 2.94 5.03 -2.73
C ILE A 11 3.95 3.97 -2.31
N SER A 12 4.09 3.79 -1.00
CA SER A 12 4.86 2.68 -0.43
C SER A 12 3.87 1.69 0.18
N SER A 13 3.89 0.44 -0.31
CA SER A 13 2.95 -0.58 0.16
C SER A 13 3.62 -1.57 1.11
N GLY A 14 2.80 -2.19 1.98
CA GLY A 14 3.19 -3.37 2.73
C GLY A 14 2.94 -4.64 1.91
N VAL A 15 2.76 -5.77 2.59
CA VAL A 15 2.49 -7.05 1.93
C VAL A 15 1.04 -7.11 1.48
N ILE A 16 0.84 -7.29 0.19
CA ILE A 16 -0.47 -7.41 -0.45
C ILE A 16 -0.64 -8.82 -0.99
N VAL A 17 -1.75 -9.47 -0.66
CA VAL A 17 -2.05 -10.81 -1.19
C VAL A 17 -2.56 -10.65 -2.62
N THR A 18 -1.85 -11.26 -3.57
CA THR A 18 -2.17 -11.19 -4.99
C THR A 18 -2.18 -12.59 -5.60
N PRO A 19 -2.75 -12.78 -6.80
CA PRO A 19 -2.66 -14.08 -7.48
C PRO A 19 -1.21 -14.53 -7.73
N ILE A 20 -0.28 -13.59 -7.85
CA ILE A 20 1.14 -13.90 -8.10
C ILE A 20 1.80 -14.47 -6.85
N ASN A 21 1.52 -13.92 -5.66
CA ASN A 21 2.25 -14.26 -4.44
C ASN A 21 1.48 -15.14 -3.45
N ARG A 22 0.21 -15.44 -3.70
CA ARG A 22 -0.64 -16.16 -2.72
C ARG A 22 -0.11 -17.55 -2.38
N ASN A 23 0.71 -18.15 -3.24
CA ASN A 23 1.30 -19.48 -3.03
C ASN A 23 2.71 -19.42 -2.46
N LEU A 24 3.27 -18.21 -2.23
CA LEU A 24 4.58 -18.07 -1.61
C LEU A 24 4.49 -18.42 -0.12
N PRO A 25 5.56 -19.00 0.49
CA PRO A 25 5.50 -19.49 1.86
C PRO A 25 5.03 -18.47 2.89
N HIS A 26 5.42 -17.19 2.76
CA HIS A 26 5.02 -16.17 3.72
C HIS A 26 3.53 -15.83 3.66
N ILE A 27 2.83 -16.32 2.64
CA ILE A 27 1.38 -16.14 2.47
C ILE A 27 0.65 -17.46 2.66
N SER A 28 1.15 -18.56 2.05
CA SER A 28 0.45 -19.85 2.01
C SER A 28 0.74 -20.74 3.22
N ASP A 29 1.93 -20.65 3.82
CA ASP A 29 2.26 -21.40 5.02
C ASP A 29 1.60 -20.73 6.23
N PRO A 30 0.68 -21.42 6.95
CA PRO A 30 -0.05 -20.79 8.06
C PRO A 30 0.86 -20.14 9.11
N GLU A 31 1.97 -20.79 9.45
CA GLU A 31 2.87 -20.26 10.47
C GLU A 31 3.65 -19.03 9.97
N GLN A 32 4.20 -19.10 8.76
CA GLN A 32 4.91 -17.95 8.17
C GLN A 32 3.96 -16.80 7.89
N ARG A 33 2.75 -17.09 7.43
CA ARG A 33 1.72 -16.08 7.22
C ARG A 33 1.37 -15.38 8.52
N LYS A 34 1.21 -16.13 9.60
CA LYS A 34 0.93 -15.56 10.92
C LYS A 34 2.02 -14.59 11.36
N GLN A 35 3.29 -14.96 11.14
CA GLN A 35 4.41 -14.09 11.44
C GLN A 35 4.39 -12.82 10.60
N THR A 36 4.09 -12.95 9.31
CA THR A 36 3.97 -11.80 8.40
C THR A 36 2.82 -10.88 8.81
N GLU A 37 1.66 -11.46 9.13
CA GLU A 37 0.52 -10.68 9.59
C GLU A 37 0.80 -9.93 10.90
N ALA A 38 1.59 -10.53 11.78
CA ALA A 38 1.95 -9.89 13.05
C ALA A 38 2.79 -8.61 12.86
N LEU A 39 3.46 -8.46 11.71
CA LEU A 39 4.22 -7.27 11.36
C LEU A 39 3.34 -6.14 10.81
N HIS A 40 2.07 -6.43 10.53
CA HIS A 40 1.12 -5.46 9.97
C HIS A 40 -0.04 -5.30 10.94
N LEU A 41 -0.16 -4.14 11.58
CA LEU A 41 -1.19 -3.89 12.61
C LEU A 41 -2.61 -4.11 12.08
N LEU A 42 -2.85 -3.80 10.80
CA LEU A 42 -4.17 -3.95 10.17
C LEU A 42 -4.29 -5.23 9.34
N GLY A 43 -3.32 -6.16 9.47
CA GLY A 43 -3.29 -7.37 8.67
C GLY A 43 -2.70 -7.15 7.28
N LEU A 44 -2.75 -8.18 6.46
CA LEU A 44 -2.27 -8.11 5.07
C LEU A 44 -3.27 -7.33 4.22
N GLY A 45 -2.76 -6.63 3.21
CA GLY A 45 -3.61 -5.83 2.34
C GLY A 45 -4.16 -6.61 1.15
N ASN A 46 -5.12 -6.01 0.49
CA ASN A 46 -5.69 -6.46 -0.78
C ASN A 46 -5.30 -5.49 -1.88
N PRO A 47 -5.31 -5.90 -3.17
CA PRO A 47 -5.01 -4.98 -4.27
C PRO A 47 -5.86 -3.72 -4.27
N GLU A 48 -7.12 -3.80 -3.81
CA GLU A 48 -8.02 -2.66 -3.72
C GLU A 48 -7.50 -1.58 -2.79
N ASP A 49 -6.73 -1.95 -1.76
CA ASP A 49 -6.17 -0.97 -0.82
C ASP A 49 -5.20 -0.03 -1.54
N ILE A 50 -4.39 -0.57 -2.45
CA ILE A 50 -3.47 0.23 -3.24
C ILE A 50 -4.22 0.98 -4.36
N ALA A 51 -5.19 0.32 -5.00
CA ALA A 51 -6.00 0.95 -6.05
C ALA A 51 -6.74 2.18 -5.51
N ASN A 52 -7.31 2.08 -4.31
CA ASN A 52 -8.01 3.21 -3.68
C ASN A 52 -7.06 4.36 -3.37
N ALA A 53 -5.83 4.06 -2.94
CA ALA A 53 -4.82 5.09 -2.72
C ALA A 53 -4.45 5.79 -4.04
N CYS A 54 -4.31 5.03 -5.13
CA CYS A 54 -4.05 5.58 -6.46
C CYS A 54 -5.21 6.48 -6.91
N ILE A 55 -6.44 6.05 -6.73
CA ILE A 55 -7.63 6.83 -7.09
C ILE A 55 -7.63 8.16 -6.34
N TYR A 56 -7.33 8.16 -5.03
CA TYR A 56 -7.23 9.38 -4.26
C TYR A 56 -6.18 10.32 -4.83
N LEU A 57 -4.96 9.81 -5.06
CA LEU A 57 -3.84 10.64 -5.52
C LEU A 57 -4.03 11.15 -6.95
N LEU A 58 -4.79 10.44 -7.78
CA LEU A 58 -5.07 10.84 -9.16
C LEU A 58 -6.32 11.73 -9.29
N SER A 59 -7.09 11.87 -8.22
CA SER A 59 -8.35 12.62 -8.23
C SER A 59 -8.16 14.05 -7.75
N ASP A 60 -9.19 14.86 -7.97
CA ASP A 60 -9.21 16.24 -7.49
C ASP A 60 -9.27 16.32 -5.96
N ALA A 61 -9.65 15.23 -5.28
CA ALA A 61 -9.64 15.17 -3.83
C ALA A 61 -8.24 15.43 -3.24
N SER A 62 -7.17 15.12 -4.00
CA SER A 62 -5.78 15.34 -3.59
C SER A 62 -5.12 16.50 -4.35
N ARG A 63 -5.89 17.44 -4.88
CA ARG A 63 -5.37 18.52 -5.74
C ARG A 63 -4.27 19.35 -5.06
N TRP A 64 -4.24 19.39 -3.74
CA TRP A 64 -3.28 20.17 -2.95
C TRP A 64 -2.08 19.31 -2.50
N VAL A 65 -1.96 18.08 -2.99
CA VAL A 65 -0.93 17.11 -2.60
C VAL A 65 0.04 16.88 -3.75
N THR A 66 1.32 17.20 -3.53
CA THR A 66 2.39 16.87 -4.47
C THR A 66 3.69 16.65 -3.69
N GLY A 67 4.59 15.86 -4.22
CA GLY A 67 5.86 15.54 -3.57
C GLY A 67 5.69 14.66 -2.34
N SER A 68 4.56 13.99 -2.18
CA SER A 68 4.24 13.17 -1.00
C SER A 68 4.49 11.69 -1.28
N ASN A 69 4.84 10.95 -0.23
CA ASN A 69 4.86 9.50 -0.25
C ASN A 69 3.76 9.01 0.68
N LEU A 70 2.73 8.39 0.12
CA LEU A 70 1.62 7.82 0.89
C LEU A 70 1.97 6.38 1.27
N VAL A 71 2.09 6.12 2.57
CA VAL A 71 2.39 4.79 3.08
C VAL A 71 1.08 4.04 3.28
N VAL A 72 0.94 2.89 2.59
CA VAL A 72 -0.26 2.03 2.65
C VAL A 72 0.23 0.63 2.98
N ASP A 73 0.48 0.36 4.25
CA ASP A 73 1.16 -0.86 4.68
C ASP A 73 0.52 -1.53 5.91
N GLY A 74 -0.69 -1.13 6.26
CA GLY A 74 -1.38 -1.72 7.42
C GLY A 74 -0.66 -1.53 8.75
N GLY A 75 0.25 -0.58 8.82
CA GLY A 75 1.00 -0.26 10.04
C GLY A 75 2.38 -0.89 10.12
N TYR A 76 2.86 -1.51 9.04
CA TYR A 76 4.16 -2.18 9.05
C TYR A 76 5.30 -1.25 9.49
N THR A 77 5.35 -0.03 8.99
CA THR A 77 6.44 0.91 9.30
C THR A 77 6.27 1.66 10.62
N THR A 78 5.11 1.54 11.25
CA THR A 78 4.84 2.24 12.52
C THR A 78 5.05 1.37 13.76
N ARG A 79 5.32 0.09 13.57
CA ARG A 79 5.52 -0.85 14.68
C ARG A 79 6.88 -0.75 15.33
#